data_4d1666a92994c72f00eee930aadc9ead
#
_entry.id   4d1666a92994c72f00eee930aadc9ead
#
_cell.length_a   1.000
_cell.length_b   1.000
_cell.length_c   1.000
_cell.angle_alpha   90.00
_cell.angle_beta   90.00
_cell.angle_gamma   90.00
#
_symmetry.space_group_name_H-M   'P 1'
#
loop_
_entity.id
_entity.type
_entity.pdbx_description
1 polymer ?
#
loop_
_entity_poly.entity_id
_entity_poly.type
_entity_poly.pdbx_seq_one_letter_code
_entity_poly.pdbx_strand_id
1 'polypeptide(L)'
;MLVGGVVLVVGESGNDVDASMQTSTTSTTTVPVTEAPTTLPPETTTTFAPETTTTLPAETTTTTIVWNHANPRPLPEKTGKGKRIVFQNSLNWVWIVNENEEVVKSVPVSGREGVPKPGKYRVMSKSEFSQSIFYPEIKMKWSVRFAISPNGKNTISFHSIPTCAWTGGHCNTEGPMQTVEQLGTFQSGGCVRMLDTDAEFLYNFVEVGTRVLVLA
;
A
#
# COMPACT_ATOMS: atom_id res chain seq x y z
N MET A 1 -35.82 38.73 -35.06
CA MET A 1 -35.69 38.67 -36.49
C MET A 1 -34.28 38.17 -36.83
N LEU A 2 -34.17 37.13 -37.66
CA LEU A 2 -32.99 36.43 -38.20
C LEU A 2 -32.25 35.53 -37.18
N VAL A 3 -32.39 34.27 -37.16
CA VAL A 3 -32.37 33.06 -38.04
C VAL A 3 -31.04 32.88 -38.82
N GLY A 4 -30.39 31.81 -38.57
CA GLY A 4 -29.37 31.17 -39.38
C GLY A 4 -28.20 30.69 -38.53
N GLY A 5 -27.64 29.49 -38.59
CA GLY A 5 -27.89 28.35 -39.44
C GLY A 5 -26.90 27.26 -39.00
N VAL A 6 -27.40 26.04 -38.97
CA VAL A 6 -26.64 24.80 -38.69
C VAL A 6 -25.73 24.49 -39.87
N VAL A 7 -24.50 24.08 -39.63
CA VAL A 7 -23.71 23.31 -40.60
C VAL A 7 -23.18 22.05 -39.88
N LEU A 8 -23.77 20.92 -40.27
CA LEU A 8 -23.23 19.58 -40.10
C LEU A 8 -22.16 19.34 -41.17
N VAL A 9 -20.97 18.88 -40.78
CA VAL A 9 -20.05 18.21 -41.71
C VAL A 9 -19.79 16.81 -41.16
N VAL A 10 -20.29 15.85 -41.92
CA VAL A 10 -19.99 14.43 -41.80
C VAL A 10 -18.75 14.16 -42.63
N GLY A 11 -17.76 13.52 -42.10
CA GLY A 11 -16.59 13.02 -42.78
C GLY A 11 -16.26 11.61 -42.31
N GLU A 12 -16.73 10.62 -43.04
CA GLU A 12 -16.25 9.24 -43.00
C GLU A 12 -14.90 9.15 -43.72
N SER A 13 -13.96 8.41 -43.10
CA SER A 13 -12.95 7.66 -43.86
C SER A 13 -12.39 6.56 -42.95
N GLY A 14 -12.70 5.34 -43.33
CA GLY A 14 -12.11 4.15 -42.74
C GLY A 14 -10.66 3.95 -43.18
N ASN A 15 -9.93 3.22 -42.37
CA ASN A 15 -8.80 2.40 -42.81
C ASN A 15 -8.69 1.18 -41.93
N ASP A 16 -8.97 0.06 -42.55
CA ASP A 16 -8.62 -1.28 -42.10
C ASP A 16 -7.10 -1.41 -41.98
N VAL A 17 -6.62 -1.96 -40.89
CA VAL A 17 -5.28 -2.53 -40.78
C VAL A 17 -5.35 -3.92 -40.19
N ASP A 18 -4.99 -4.80 -41.03
CA ASP A 18 -4.78 -6.24 -41.04
C ASP A 18 -4.06 -6.76 -39.76
N ALA A 19 -4.65 -7.81 -39.16
CA ALA A 19 -4.10 -8.58 -38.10
C ALA A 19 -3.16 -9.66 -38.64
N SER A 20 -1.85 -9.45 -38.57
CA SER A 20 -0.86 -10.48 -38.86
C SER A 20 -0.60 -11.36 -37.64
N MET A 21 -1.10 -12.58 -37.73
CA MET A 21 -0.92 -13.68 -36.77
C MET A 21 0.41 -14.36 -37.04
N GLN A 22 1.42 -14.19 -36.21
CA GLN A 22 2.66 -14.95 -36.30
C GLN A 22 2.60 -16.20 -35.43
N THR A 23 2.57 -17.33 -36.10
CA THR A 23 2.65 -18.69 -35.57
C THR A 23 4.14 -19.03 -35.32
N SER A 24 4.54 -19.25 -34.10
CA SER A 24 5.88 -19.80 -33.77
C SER A 24 5.83 -21.31 -33.80
N THR A 25 6.53 -21.90 -34.75
CA THR A 25 6.77 -23.35 -34.87
C THR A 25 7.96 -23.76 -34.00
N THR A 26 7.72 -24.64 -33.03
CA THR A 26 8.74 -25.29 -32.22
C THR A 26 9.33 -26.47 -32.99
N SER A 27 10.61 -26.42 -33.35
CA SER A 27 11.35 -27.53 -33.95
C SER A 27 11.93 -28.41 -32.86
N THR A 28 11.49 -29.68 -32.81
CA THR A 28 12.07 -30.74 -31.96
C THR A 28 13.19 -31.44 -32.73
N THR A 29 14.40 -31.31 -32.24
CA THR A 29 15.57 -32.04 -32.77
C THR A 29 15.77 -33.32 -31.98
N THR A 30 15.54 -34.47 -32.59
CA THR A 30 15.86 -35.80 -32.06
C THR A 30 17.30 -36.16 -32.42
N VAL A 31 18.09 -36.53 -31.40
CA VAL A 31 19.48 -37.05 -31.57
C VAL A 31 19.43 -38.58 -31.42
N PRO A 32 20.04 -39.37 -32.29
CA PRO A 32 20.06 -40.82 -32.19
C PRO A 32 21.06 -41.32 -31.12
N VAL A 33 20.61 -42.27 -30.32
CA VAL A 33 21.45 -43.01 -29.34
C VAL A 33 22.19 -44.09 -30.05
N THR A 34 23.53 -44.10 -29.94
CA THR A 34 24.41 -45.21 -30.36
C THR A 34 24.77 -46.04 -29.14
N GLU A 35 24.34 -47.29 -29.11
CA GLU A 35 24.75 -48.28 -28.10
C GLU A 35 26.20 -48.76 -28.36
N ALA A 36 27.00 -48.79 -27.29
CA ALA A 36 28.31 -49.45 -27.27
C ALA A 36 28.29 -50.62 -26.26
N PRO A 37 29.02 -51.74 -26.51
CA PRO A 37 28.86 -52.95 -25.75
C PRO A 37 29.57 -52.91 -24.40
N THR A 38 28.88 -53.47 -23.39
CA THR A 38 29.29 -53.58 -21.99
C THR A 38 30.23 -54.73 -21.79
N THR A 39 31.47 -54.47 -21.33
CA THR A 39 32.36 -55.46 -20.70
C THR A 39 32.29 -55.29 -19.18
N LEU A 40 31.93 -56.36 -18.47
CA LEU A 40 31.89 -56.43 -17.01
C LEU A 40 33.30 -56.54 -16.41
N PRO A 41 33.65 -55.72 -15.41
CA PRO A 41 34.83 -55.94 -14.55
C PRO A 41 34.45 -56.82 -13.34
N PRO A 42 35.45 -57.48 -12.68
CA PRO A 42 35.25 -58.42 -11.59
C PRO A 42 34.75 -57.75 -10.28
N GLU A 43 33.98 -58.50 -9.53
CA GLU A 43 33.41 -58.10 -8.24
C GLU A 43 34.51 -57.83 -7.19
N THR A 44 34.56 -56.58 -6.72
CA THR A 44 35.36 -56.19 -5.56
C THR A 44 34.45 -56.15 -4.33
N THR A 45 34.71 -57.02 -3.37
CA THR A 45 34.01 -57.09 -2.07
C THR A 45 34.35 -55.81 -1.27
N THR A 46 33.45 -54.84 -1.24
CA THR A 46 33.65 -53.63 -0.44
C THR A 46 33.00 -53.85 0.94
N THR A 47 33.81 -53.84 1.99
CA THR A 47 33.38 -53.83 3.39
C THR A 47 32.72 -52.48 3.67
N PHE A 48 31.41 -52.49 4.02
CA PHE A 48 30.67 -51.29 4.41
C PHE A 48 31.17 -50.78 5.75
N ALA A 49 31.63 -49.53 5.78
CA ALA A 49 31.80 -48.77 7.02
C ALA A 49 30.40 -48.36 7.56
N PRO A 50 30.23 -48.21 8.90
CA PRO A 50 28.92 -47.84 9.46
C PRO A 50 28.49 -46.44 8.95
N GLU A 51 27.28 -46.39 8.43
CA GLU A 51 26.66 -45.11 8.01
C GLU A 51 26.48 -44.19 9.19
N THR A 52 27.18 -43.09 9.18
CA THR A 52 26.91 -41.98 10.11
C THR A 52 25.62 -41.29 9.66
N THR A 53 24.53 -41.53 10.36
CA THR A 53 23.24 -40.87 10.11
C THR A 53 23.37 -39.38 10.49
N THR A 54 23.70 -38.52 9.53
CA THR A 54 23.65 -37.08 9.71
C THR A 54 22.20 -36.65 9.73
N THR A 55 21.67 -36.40 10.93
CA THR A 55 20.35 -35.80 11.11
C THR A 55 20.41 -34.36 10.60
N LEU A 56 19.78 -34.09 9.44
CA LEU A 56 19.60 -32.72 8.94
C LEU A 56 18.83 -31.90 9.98
N PRO A 57 19.22 -30.66 10.27
CA PRO A 57 18.45 -29.78 11.12
C PRO A 57 17.06 -29.56 10.51
N ALA A 58 16.01 -29.63 11.35
CA ALA A 58 14.65 -29.34 10.90
C ALA A 58 14.60 -27.92 10.31
N GLU A 59 14.16 -27.82 9.06
CA GLU A 59 13.93 -26.53 8.43
C GLU A 59 12.87 -25.78 9.21
N THR A 60 13.25 -24.69 9.86
CA THR A 60 12.32 -23.79 10.53
C THR A 60 11.61 -22.96 9.46
N THR A 61 10.44 -23.41 9.03
CA THR A 61 9.57 -22.62 8.14
C THR A 61 9.04 -21.42 8.91
N THR A 62 9.66 -20.27 8.74
CA THR A 62 9.17 -19.00 9.27
C THR A 62 7.98 -18.55 8.42
N THR A 63 6.76 -18.78 8.90
CA THR A 63 5.55 -18.26 8.27
C THR A 63 5.51 -16.75 8.45
N THR A 64 5.76 -16.01 7.37
CA THR A 64 5.63 -14.53 7.39
C THR A 64 4.16 -14.17 7.40
N ILE A 65 3.69 -13.57 8.50
CA ILE A 65 2.31 -13.06 8.60
C ILE A 65 2.19 -11.79 7.76
N VAL A 66 1.33 -11.81 6.73
CA VAL A 66 0.98 -10.64 5.93
C VAL A 66 -0.16 -9.89 6.60
N TRP A 67 0.12 -8.67 7.06
CA TRP A 67 -0.87 -7.78 7.67
C TRP A 67 -1.50 -6.87 6.62
N ASN A 68 -2.83 -6.80 6.60
CA ASN A 68 -3.61 -5.96 5.68
C ASN A 68 -5.01 -5.71 6.26
N HIS A 69 -5.94 -5.13 5.49
CA HIS A 69 -7.32 -4.89 5.94
C HIS A 69 -8.08 -6.18 6.33
N ALA A 70 -7.82 -7.29 5.65
CA ALA A 70 -8.47 -8.58 5.95
C ALA A 70 -7.82 -9.31 7.14
N ASN A 71 -6.53 -9.02 7.41
CA ASN A 71 -5.79 -9.56 8.54
C ASN A 71 -5.16 -8.40 9.33
N PRO A 72 -5.93 -7.70 10.18
CA PRO A 72 -5.49 -6.49 10.87
C PRO A 72 -4.49 -6.78 11.99
N ARG A 73 -3.54 -5.87 12.20
CA ARG A 73 -2.59 -5.96 13.30
C ARG A 73 -3.27 -5.81 14.66
N PRO A 74 -2.86 -6.59 15.68
CA PRO A 74 -3.29 -6.36 17.06
C PRO A 74 -2.78 -5.00 17.56
N LEU A 75 -3.51 -4.39 18.49
CA LEU A 75 -3.11 -3.16 19.14
C LEU A 75 -1.81 -3.39 19.95
N PRO A 76 -0.77 -2.56 19.79
CA PRO A 76 0.41 -2.64 20.62
C PRO A 76 0.11 -2.41 22.09
N GLU A 77 0.93 -3.00 22.96
CA GLU A 77 0.84 -2.77 24.40
C GLU A 77 1.18 -1.32 24.78
N LYS A 78 0.76 -0.91 25.98
CA LYS A 78 1.11 0.38 26.61
C LYS A 78 0.68 1.63 25.82
N THR A 79 -0.41 1.53 25.09
CA THR A 79 -0.97 2.64 24.29
C THR A 79 -1.90 3.57 25.07
N GLY A 80 -2.02 3.39 26.39
CA GLY A 80 -2.88 4.19 27.27
C GLY A 80 -4.30 3.60 27.39
N LYS A 81 -5.26 4.40 27.89
CA LYS A 81 -6.65 3.99 28.13
C LYS A 81 -7.65 4.96 27.51
N GLY A 82 -8.89 4.49 27.28
CA GLY A 82 -10.03 5.25 26.75
C GLY A 82 -9.86 5.62 25.29
N LYS A 83 -10.81 6.38 24.78
CA LYS A 83 -10.91 6.79 23.37
C LYS A 83 -9.60 7.42 22.86
N ARG A 84 -9.04 6.86 21.81
CA ARG A 84 -7.78 7.32 21.24
C ARG A 84 -7.52 6.79 19.83
N ILE A 85 -6.63 7.47 19.13
CA ILE A 85 -5.96 6.96 17.93
C ILE A 85 -4.56 6.55 18.32
N VAL A 86 -4.08 5.42 17.83
CA VAL A 86 -2.68 4.99 17.91
C VAL A 86 -2.15 4.89 16.50
N PHE A 87 -1.08 5.62 16.20
CA PHE A 87 -0.37 5.56 14.92
C PHE A 87 1.06 5.08 15.16
N GLN A 88 1.42 3.94 14.62
CA GLN A 88 2.81 3.48 14.62
C GLN A 88 3.45 3.79 13.27
N ASN A 89 4.37 4.75 13.30
CA ASN A 89 4.98 5.29 12.07
C ASN A 89 5.80 4.23 11.32
N SER A 90 6.65 3.46 12.03
CA SER A 90 7.50 2.42 11.41
C SER A 90 6.72 1.31 10.73
N LEU A 91 5.49 1.05 11.16
CA LEU A 91 4.62 0.04 10.57
C LEU A 91 3.63 0.61 9.54
N ASN A 92 3.54 1.94 9.43
CA ASN A 92 2.48 2.61 8.67
C ASN A 92 1.10 2.05 9.02
N TRP A 93 0.75 2.03 10.32
CA TRP A 93 -0.46 1.41 10.81
C TRP A 93 -1.19 2.27 11.83
N VAL A 94 -2.54 2.26 11.77
CA VAL A 94 -3.40 3.01 12.67
C VAL A 94 -4.38 2.07 13.36
N TRP A 95 -4.56 2.24 14.67
CA TRP A 95 -5.62 1.65 15.47
C TRP A 95 -6.51 2.77 16.01
N ILE A 96 -7.81 2.56 15.93
CA ILE A 96 -8.85 3.43 16.48
C ILE A 96 -9.48 2.67 17.64
N VAL A 97 -9.41 3.24 18.83
CA VAL A 97 -9.84 2.60 20.09
C VAL A 97 -10.95 3.44 20.73
N ASN A 98 -12.05 2.79 21.10
CA ASN A 98 -13.18 3.46 21.74
C ASN A 98 -12.99 3.62 23.27
N GLU A 99 -13.98 4.15 23.94
CA GLU A 99 -13.99 4.40 25.39
C GLU A 99 -13.91 3.10 26.21
N ASN A 100 -14.38 1.97 25.66
CA ASN A 100 -14.43 0.65 26.28
C ASN A 100 -13.15 -0.16 26.05
N GLU A 101 -12.08 0.46 25.54
CA GLU A 101 -10.81 -0.20 25.17
C GLU A 101 -10.90 -1.14 23.97
N GLU A 102 -11.98 -1.12 23.23
CA GLU A 102 -12.15 -1.96 22.04
C GLU A 102 -11.49 -1.31 20.82
N VAL A 103 -10.75 -2.10 20.04
CA VAL A 103 -10.22 -1.69 18.75
C VAL A 103 -11.33 -1.76 17.72
N VAL A 104 -11.88 -0.61 17.37
CA VAL A 104 -12.98 -0.52 16.38
C VAL A 104 -12.49 -0.46 14.94
N LYS A 105 -11.22 -0.10 14.74
CA LYS A 105 -10.52 -0.15 13.44
C LYS A 105 -9.03 -0.42 13.66
N SER A 106 -8.45 -1.23 12.77
CA SER A 106 -7.01 -1.50 12.70
C SER A 106 -6.64 -1.62 11.23
N VAL A 107 -5.95 -0.61 10.68
CA VAL A 107 -5.81 -0.44 9.23
C VAL A 107 -4.41 0.02 8.82
N PRO A 108 -3.93 -0.41 7.63
CA PRO A 108 -2.72 0.12 7.03
C PRO A 108 -2.94 1.56 6.55
N VAL A 109 -1.88 2.35 6.63
CA VAL A 109 -1.88 3.76 6.20
C VAL A 109 -0.59 4.06 5.45
N SER A 110 -0.43 5.28 4.91
CA SER A 110 0.84 5.71 4.31
C SER A 110 1.27 7.05 4.90
N GLY A 111 2.36 7.00 5.68
CA GLY A 111 2.98 8.17 6.29
C GLY A 111 4.29 8.57 5.61
N ARG A 112 5.07 9.37 6.31
CA ARG A 112 6.47 9.68 6.05
C ARG A 112 7.32 9.11 7.18
N GLU A 113 8.44 8.50 6.85
CA GLU A 113 9.35 7.95 7.84
C GLU A 113 9.77 8.98 8.89
N GLY A 114 9.62 8.63 10.18
CA GLY A 114 9.98 9.47 11.31
C GLY A 114 9.15 10.75 11.47
N VAL A 115 8.00 10.89 10.80
CA VAL A 115 7.12 12.06 10.85
C VAL A 115 5.67 11.66 11.05
N PRO A 116 4.98 12.22 12.07
CA PRO A 116 5.50 13.05 13.15
C PRO A 116 6.41 12.26 14.10
N LYS A 117 7.15 12.94 14.95
CA LYS A 117 7.95 12.28 15.99
C LYS A 117 7.06 11.50 16.96
N PRO A 118 7.55 10.39 17.54
CA PRO A 118 6.82 9.69 18.59
C PRO A 118 6.42 10.63 19.73
N GLY A 119 5.18 10.48 20.22
CA GLY A 119 4.69 11.39 21.26
C GLY A 119 3.16 11.35 21.42
N LYS A 120 2.69 12.18 22.34
CA LYS A 120 1.28 12.36 22.66
C LYS A 120 0.77 13.63 22.01
N TYR A 121 -0.26 13.50 21.19
CA TYR A 121 -0.89 14.58 20.45
C TYR A 121 -2.41 14.59 20.74
N ARG A 122 -3.07 15.58 20.18
CA ARG A 122 -4.52 15.69 20.19
C ARG A 122 -5.04 16.15 18.82
N VAL A 123 -6.25 15.73 18.48
CA VAL A 123 -6.95 16.30 17.33
C VAL A 123 -7.14 17.79 17.55
N MET A 124 -6.63 18.61 16.63
CA MET A 124 -6.66 20.07 16.70
C MET A 124 -7.82 20.66 15.88
N SER A 125 -8.10 20.08 14.72
CA SER A 125 -9.19 20.51 13.84
C SER A 125 -9.55 19.42 12.85
N LYS A 126 -10.73 19.58 12.21
CA LYS A 126 -11.25 18.66 11.21
C LYS A 126 -11.74 19.45 9.99
N SER A 127 -11.68 18.87 8.82
CA SER A 127 -12.29 19.40 7.59
C SER A 127 -12.69 18.25 6.69
N GLU A 128 -13.93 18.24 6.23
CA GLU A 128 -14.42 17.22 5.28
C GLU A 128 -13.64 17.28 3.96
N PHE A 129 -13.49 18.50 3.44
CA PHE A 129 -12.70 18.77 2.24
C PHE A 129 -11.49 19.63 2.57
N SER A 130 -10.36 19.31 1.95
CA SER A 130 -9.13 20.08 2.04
C SER A 130 -8.31 19.96 0.76
N GLN A 131 -7.31 20.82 0.65
CA GLN A 131 -6.36 20.80 -0.46
C GLN A 131 -4.95 21.05 0.05
N SER A 132 -3.95 20.69 -0.75
CA SER A 132 -2.58 21.03 -0.47
C SER A 132 -2.40 22.56 -0.49
N ILE A 133 -1.60 23.08 0.45
CA ILE A 133 -1.28 24.51 0.53
C ILE A 133 -0.36 24.91 -0.63
N PHE A 134 0.50 23.99 -1.08
CA PHE A 134 1.49 24.27 -2.12
C PHE A 134 1.01 23.91 -3.52
N TYR A 135 0.07 22.96 -3.60
CA TYR A 135 -0.38 22.31 -4.85
C TYR A 135 -1.90 22.26 -4.84
N PRO A 136 -2.60 23.34 -5.22
CA PRO A 136 -4.07 23.42 -5.09
C PRO A 136 -4.82 22.39 -5.94
N GLU A 137 -4.17 21.77 -6.93
CA GLU A 137 -4.67 20.64 -7.70
C GLU A 137 -4.79 19.36 -6.87
N ILE A 138 -4.07 19.23 -5.75
CA ILE A 138 -4.12 18.07 -4.87
C ILE A 138 -5.24 18.26 -3.85
N LYS A 139 -6.29 17.46 -3.98
CA LYS A 139 -7.45 17.44 -3.09
C LYS A 139 -7.44 16.22 -2.19
N MET A 140 -8.02 16.34 -1.01
CA MET A 140 -8.18 15.26 -0.05
C MET A 140 -9.43 15.45 0.78
N LYS A 141 -10.00 14.36 1.30
CA LYS A 141 -11.17 14.35 2.15
C LYS A 141 -10.83 13.90 3.57
N TRP A 142 -11.75 14.16 4.48
CA TRP A 142 -11.77 13.63 5.84
C TRP A 142 -10.51 13.99 6.65
N SER A 143 -10.01 15.21 6.50
CA SER A 143 -8.81 15.66 7.17
C SER A 143 -9.01 15.84 8.67
N VAL A 144 -8.22 15.11 9.47
CA VAL A 144 -8.14 15.20 10.94
C VAL A 144 -6.73 15.65 11.31
N ARG A 145 -6.54 16.92 11.66
CA ARG A 145 -5.23 17.51 11.97
C ARG A 145 -4.88 17.27 13.42
N PHE A 146 -3.67 16.80 13.71
CA PHE A 146 -3.27 16.40 15.07
C PHE A 146 -1.84 16.79 15.48
N ALA A 147 -0.99 17.15 14.54
CA ALA A 147 0.39 17.53 14.83
C ALA A 147 0.83 18.71 13.96
N ILE A 148 1.89 19.38 14.38
CA ILE A 148 2.59 20.39 13.59
C ILE A 148 3.76 19.71 12.89
N SER A 149 3.95 20.03 11.62
CA SER A 149 5.07 19.56 10.81
C SER A 149 6.41 20.04 11.38
N PRO A 150 7.52 19.32 11.16
CA PRO A 150 8.85 19.71 11.66
C PRO A 150 9.31 21.12 11.24
N ASN A 151 8.76 21.66 10.15
CA ASN A 151 9.04 23.05 9.72
C ASN A 151 8.29 24.12 10.55
N GLY A 152 7.42 23.71 11.48
CA GLY A 152 6.65 24.60 12.34
C GLY A 152 5.51 25.36 11.65
N LYS A 153 5.32 25.20 10.34
CA LYS A 153 4.39 26.01 9.54
C LYS A 153 3.12 25.27 9.13
N ASN A 154 3.22 23.98 8.89
CA ASN A 154 2.12 23.17 8.36
C ASN A 154 1.61 22.19 9.42
N THR A 155 0.39 21.71 9.24
CA THR A 155 -0.18 20.65 10.09
C THR A 155 -0.01 19.29 9.43
N ILE A 156 0.10 18.25 10.28
CA ILE A 156 0.02 16.85 9.88
C ILE A 156 -1.40 16.38 10.18
N SER A 157 -2.01 15.70 9.22
CA SER A 157 -3.36 15.16 9.34
C SER A 157 -3.44 13.71 8.87
N PHE A 158 -4.41 12.97 9.42
CA PHE A 158 -4.98 11.81 8.76
C PHE A 158 -5.95 12.32 7.69
N HIS A 159 -5.97 11.70 6.52
CA HIS A 159 -6.90 12.04 5.43
C HIS A 159 -6.96 10.91 4.39
N SER A 160 -7.94 10.95 3.50
CA SER A 160 -8.03 10.01 2.37
C SER A 160 -6.77 10.07 1.49
N ILE A 161 -6.54 9.04 0.68
CA ILE A 161 -5.54 9.11 -0.40
C ILE A 161 -5.82 10.38 -1.21
N PRO A 162 -4.82 11.30 -1.37
CA PRO A 162 -5.01 12.51 -2.15
C PRO A 162 -5.26 12.22 -3.62
N THR A 163 -6.02 13.10 -4.25
CA THR A 163 -6.38 13.01 -5.67
C THR A 163 -5.91 14.25 -6.40
N CYS A 164 -5.26 14.09 -7.54
CA CYS A 164 -5.01 15.13 -8.52
C CYS A 164 -6.33 15.48 -9.22
N ALA A 165 -6.87 16.66 -8.99
CA ALA A 165 -8.14 17.11 -9.57
C ALA A 165 -8.01 17.59 -11.01
N TRP A 166 -6.82 18.02 -11.41
CA TRP A 166 -6.44 18.38 -12.77
C TRP A 166 -4.94 18.18 -12.97
N THR A 167 -4.51 18.09 -14.21
CA THR A 167 -3.07 18.01 -14.57
C THR A 167 -2.41 19.39 -14.44
N GLY A 168 -1.17 19.41 -13.99
CA GLY A 168 -0.36 20.60 -13.77
C GLY A 168 0.29 20.62 -12.40
N GLY A 169 1.22 21.52 -12.18
CA GLY A 169 1.93 21.64 -10.93
C GLY A 169 2.65 20.34 -10.54
N HIS A 170 2.17 19.68 -9.49
CA HIS A 170 2.70 18.40 -8.98
C HIS A 170 2.00 17.17 -9.57
N CYS A 171 0.95 17.37 -10.37
CA CYS A 171 0.11 16.30 -10.92
C CYS A 171 0.39 16.07 -12.41
N ASN A 172 0.99 14.94 -12.76
CA ASN A 172 1.21 14.54 -14.16
C ASN A 172 -0.05 13.97 -14.80
N THR A 173 -0.94 13.38 -14.00
CA THR A 173 -2.22 12.81 -14.42
C THR A 173 -3.28 13.10 -13.37
N GLU A 174 -4.55 13.13 -13.77
CA GLU A 174 -5.67 13.17 -12.84
C GLU A 174 -5.88 11.82 -12.15
N GLY A 175 -6.44 11.84 -10.94
CA GLY A 175 -6.74 10.63 -10.19
C GLY A 175 -5.94 10.48 -8.89
N PRO A 176 -6.05 9.31 -8.22
CA PRO A 176 -5.39 9.05 -6.95
C PRO A 176 -3.86 9.13 -7.05
N MET A 177 -3.21 9.73 -6.05
CA MET A 177 -1.76 9.87 -5.99
C MET A 177 -1.01 8.61 -5.52
N GLN A 178 -1.73 7.60 -5.09
CA GLN A 178 -1.21 6.26 -4.78
C GLN A 178 -2.33 5.23 -4.92
N THR A 179 -1.97 3.96 -5.06
CA THR A 179 -2.93 2.85 -5.07
C THR A 179 -3.24 2.38 -3.65
N VAL A 180 -4.32 1.60 -3.49
CA VAL A 180 -4.70 1.02 -2.18
C VAL A 180 -3.67 0.01 -1.70
N GLU A 181 -3.05 -0.75 -2.62
CA GLU A 181 -2.03 -1.75 -2.33
C GLU A 181 -0.74 -1.15 -1.76
N GLN A 182 -0.51 0.14 -2.00
CA GLN A 182 0.61 0.89 -1.43
C GLN A 182 0.38 1.32 0.02
N LEU A 183 -0.83 1.14 0.59
CA LEU A 183 -1.05 1.34 2.02
C LEU A 183 -0.19 0.34 2.82
N GLY A 184 0.38 0.80 3.91
CA GLY A 184 1.39 0.08 4.68
C GLY A 184 2.83 0.49 4.34
N THR A 185 3.03 1.35 3.33
CA THR A 185 4.35 1.85 2.92
C THR A 185 4.46 3.38 3.04
N PHE A 186 5.68 3.90 3.03
CA PHE A 186 5.93 5.35 3.09
C PHE A 186 5.71 5.99 1.72
N GLN A 187 4.59 6.71 1.55
CA GLN A 187 4.19 7.36 0.30
C GLN A 187 3.90 8.87 0.45
N SER A 188 3.98 9.39 1.69
CA SER A 188 3.52 10.74 2.00
C SER A 188 4.68 11.72 2.21
N GLY A 189 4.43 13.00 1.98
CA GLY A 189 5.32 14.12 2.36
C GLY A 189 5.28 14.48 3.85
N GLY A 190 4.38 13.84 4.67
CA GLY A 190 4.27 14.10 6.11
C GLY A 190 2.91 13.77 6.72
N CYS A 191 1.83 13.96 6.00
CA CYS A 191 0.49 13.54 6.43
C CYS A 191 0.32 12.01 6.40
N VAL A 192 -0.75 11.50 6.98
CA VAL A 192 -1.06 10.07 7.05
C VAL A 192 -2.24 9.78 6.13
N ARG A 193 -1.96 9.11 5.00
CA ARG A 193 -2.96 8.75 3.98
C ARG A 193 -3.66 7.46 4.35
N MET A 194 -4.96 7.43 4.19
CA MET A 194 -5.83 6.29 4.50
C MET A 194 -6.72 5.95 3.30
N LEU A 195 -7.26 4.75 3.27
CA LEU A 195 -8.38 4.43 2.39
C LEU A 195 -9.53 5.42 2.68
N ASP A 196 -10.28 5.84 1.66
CA ASP A 196 -11.32 6.87 1.80
C ASP A 196 -12.34 6.51 2.90
N THR A 197 -12.82 5.27 2.90
CA THR A 197 -13.76 4.76 3.92
C THR A 197 -13.19 4.71 5.34
N ASP A 198 -11.88 4.49 5.50
CA ASP A 198 -11.22 4.48 6.81
C ASP A 198 -10.98 5.90 7.31
N ALA A 199 -10.63 6.82 6.41
CA ALA A 199 -10.48 8.23 6.72
C ALA A 199 -11.83 8.86 7.12
N GLU A 200 -12.91 8.51 6.42
CA GLU A 200 -14.29 8.91 6.76
C GLU A 200 -14.70 8.37 8.13
N PHE A 201 -14.46 7.08 8.39
CA PHE A 201 -14.73 6.47 9.68
C PHE A 201 -13.99 7.22 10.80
N LEU A 202 -12.69 7.43 10.66
CA LEU A 202 -11.86 8.14 11.64
C LEU A 202 -12.38 9.58 11.84
N TYR A 203 -12.71 10.29 10.77
CA TYR A 203 -13.24 11.63 10.82
C TYR A 203 -14.55 11.70 11.64
N ASN A 204 -15.46 10.77 11.42
CA ASN A 204 -16.75 10.72 12.14
C ASN A 204 -16.58 10.23 13.58
N PHE A 205 -15.60 9.38 13.85
CA PHE A 205 -15.35 8.82 15.18
C PHE A 205 -14.74 9.82 16.15
N VAL A 206 -13.86 10.73 15.70
CA VAL A 206 -13.09 11.62 16.57
C VAL A 206 -13.71 13.01 16.70
N GLU A 207 -13.41 13.66 17.82
CA GLU A 207 -13.70 15.05 18.11
C GLU A 207 -12.39 15.83 18.31
N VAL A 208 -12.47 17.16 18.22
CA VAL A 208 -11.36 18.03 18.62
C VAL A 208 -11.00 17.73 20.09
N GLY A 209 -9.72 17.54 20.37
CA GLY A 209 -9.24 17.12 21.69
C GLY A 209 -9.04 15.61 21.85
N THR A 210 -9.60 14.75 20.94
CA THR A 210 -9.34 13.30 20.98
C THR A 210 -7.83 13.03 20.97
N ARG A 211 -7.39 12.10 21.83
CA ARG A 211 -5.99 11.75 21.98
C ARG A 211 -5.45 11.01 20.78
N VAL A 212 -4.23 11.36 20.37
CA VAL A 212 -3.45 10.66 19.36
C VAL A 212 -2.11 10.29 19.96
N LEU A 213 -1.79 9.00 19.97
CA LEU A 213 -0.49 8.49 20.36
C LEU A 213 0.27 8.08 19.11
N VAL A 214 1.46 8.66 18.92
CA VAL A 214 2.38 8.26 17.84
C VAL A 214 3.50 7.42 18.45
N LEU A 215 3.66 6.22 17.92
CA LEU A 215 4.73 5.28 18.23
C LEU A 215 5.83 5.35 17.14
N ALA A 216 7.03 4.93 17.51
CA ALA A 216 8.15 4.83 16.56
C ALA A 216 7.93 3.76 15.49
#